data_9f9db5b3477963fac8e14480b2396dde
#
_entry.id   9f9db5b3477963fac8e14480b2396dde
#
_cell.length_a   1.000
_cell.length_b   1.000
_cell.length_c   1.000
_cell.angle_alpha   90.00
_cell.angle_beta   90.00
_cell.angle_gamma   90.00
#
_symmetry.space_group_name_H-M   'P 1'
#
loop_
_entity.id
_entity.type
_entity.pdbx_description
1 polymer ?
#
loop_
_entity_poly.entity_id
_entity_poly.type
_entity_poly.pdbx_seq_one_letter_code
_entity_poly.pdbx_strand_id
1 'polypeptide(L)'
;TGVQKSGATPEGAWTTTTPTAAPRHGQKKDIARIMAAHGIPYVATLALGSVPMLKDFRAKVTRAAEVQGFRFLHILGPCPPGWRYPTDQSVEVARLAVESRTFPLLECDHGEWKLTFRPKHPVPVSEFLGAQGRFGHLSAAEIETIQSHVDAHWDLLAALESPGSSADRPATAQA
;
A
#
# COMPACT_ATOMS: atom_id res chain seq x y z
N THR A 1 6.45 11.03 0.95
CA THR A 1 5.90 12.20 1.61
C THR A 1 5.06 13.07 0.68
N GLY A 2 5.39 13.61 -0.37
CA GLY A 2 4.68 14.59 -1.21
C GLY A 2 5.41 15.93 -1.27
N VAL A 3 6.46 16.11 -0.46
CA VAL A 3 7.31 17.30 -0.49
C VAL A 3 8.36 17.16 -1.58
N GLN A 4 9.08 16.04 -1.59
CA GLN A 4 10.12 15.76 -2.56
C GLN A 4 9.78 14.54 -3.41
N LYS A 5 10.20 14.56 -4.67
CA LYS A 5 10.12 13.40 -5.57
C LYS A 5 11.05 12.30 -5.06
N SER A 6 10.51 11.12 -4.82
CA SER A 6 11.24 9.95 -4.32
C SER A 6 10.78 8.66 -4.99
N GLY A 7 11.41 7.53 -4.67
CA GLY A 7 10.97 6.22 -5.13
C GLY A 7 9.55 5.83 -4.68
N ALA A 8 9.08 6.40 -3.58
CA ALA A 8 7.72 6.17 -3.05
C ALA A 8 6.67 7.13 -3.63
N THR A 9 7.06 8.15 -4.39
CA THR A 9 6.12 9.08 -5.03
C THR A 9 5.31 8.31 -6.07
N PRO A 10 3.96 8.32 -6.00
CA PRO A 10 3.14 7.67 -7.01
C PRO A 10 3.31 8.29 -8.39
N GLU A 11 2.99 7.51 -9.42
CA GLU A 11 2.92 7.97 -10.80
C GLU A 11 1.95 9.14 -10.94
N GLY A 12 2.31 10.14 -11.74
CA GLY A 12 1.51 11.32 -11.98
C GLY A 12 1.45 12.33 -10.82
N ALA A 13 1.97 12.03 -9.65
CA ALA A 13 1.88 12.92 -8.51
C ALA A 13 2.80 14.15 -8.65
N TRP A 14 2.25 15.34 -8.41
CA TRP A 14 3.05 16.52 -8.13
C TRP A 14 3.66 16.48 -6.73
N THR A 15 4.82 17.11 -6.58
CA THR A 15 5.45 17.32 -5.27
C THR A 15 5.75 18.80 -5.09
N THR A 16 6.04 19.23 -3.86
CA THR A 16 6.36 20.62 -3.57
C THR A 16 7.60 21.11 -4.35
N THR A 17 8.60 20.24 -4.51
CA THR A 17 9.86 20.57 -5.22
C THR A 17 9.77 20.38 -6.73
N THR A 18 8.73 19.73 -7.24
CA THR A 18 8.52 19.53 -8.69
C THR A 18 7.03 19.71 -9.03
N PRO A 19 6.46 20.92 -8.88
CA PRO A 19 5.01 21.11 -8.91
C PRO A 19 4.39 21.02 -10.31
N THR A 20 5.11 21.38 -11.36
CA THR A 20 4.51 21.54 -12.69
C THR A 20 5.30 20.93 -13.84
N ALA A 21 6.62 20.87 -13.73
CA ALA A 21 7.47 20.60 -14.90
C ALA A 21 7.67 19.12 -15.25
N ALA A 22 7.51 18.22 -14.31
CA ALA A 22 7.69 16.80 -14.57
C ALA A 22 6.97 15.98 -13.47
N PRO A 23 5.67 15.68 -13.62
CA PRO A 23 5.03 14.68 -12.81
C PRO A 23 5.85 13.38 -12.88
N ARG A 24 5.77 12.57 -11.86
CA ARG A 24 6.52 11.31 -11.89
C ARG A 24 6.01 10.43 -13.03
N HIS A 25 6.86 10.11 -13.97
CA HIS A 25 6.62 9.05 -14.94
C HIS A 25 7.10 7.72 -14.36
N GLY A 26 6.28 6.68 -14.54
CA GLY A 26 6.55 5.32 -14.08
C GLY A 26 6.11 5.03 -12.64
N GLN A 27 5.95 3.75 -12.37
CA GLN A 27 5.41 3.24 -11.10
C GLN A 27 6.33 3.55 -9.91
N LYS A 28 5.72 3.68 -8.71
CA LYS A 28 6.48 3.76 -7.46
C LYS A 28 7.23 2.44 -7.20
N LYS A 29 8.31 2.51 -6.44
CA LYS A 29 9.02 1.31 -5.98
C LYS A 29 8.10 0.46 -5.09
N ASP A 30 8.05 -0.83 -5.36
CA ASP A 30 7.43 -1.81 -4.45
C ASP A 30 8.40 -2.17 -3.34
N ILE A 31 8.41 -1.33 -2.29
CA ILE A 31 9.37 -1.48 -1.21
C ILE A 31 9.17 -2.76 -0.42
N ALA A 32 7.93 -3.25 -0.30
CA ALA A 32 7.65 -4.50 0.41
C ALA A 32 8.31 -5.69 -0.30
N ARG A 33 8.16 -5.80 -1.63
CA ARG A 33 8.81 -6.86 -2.40
C ARG A 33 10.33 -6.73 -2.42
N ILE A 34 10.86 -5.49 -2.51
CA ILE A 34 12.30 -5.24 -2.43
C ILE A 34 12.83 -5.74 -1.08
N MET A 35 12.16 -5.42 0.02
CA MET A 35 12.59 -5.83 1.34
C MET A 35 12.46 -7.35 1.56
N ALA A 36 11.41 -7.97 1.04
CA ALA A 36 11.27 -9.42 1.10
C ALA A 36 12.38 -10.13 0.29
N ALA A 37 12.79 -9.56 -0.85
CA ALA A 37 13.90 -10.10 -1.66
C ALA A 37 15.26 -10.07 -0.94
N HIS A 38 15.40 -9.29 0.13
CA HIS A 38 16.56 -9.34 1.02
C HIS A 38 16.55 -10.53 2.01
N GLY A 39 15.57 -11.41 1.94
CA GLY A 39 15.44 -12.55 2.85
C GLY A 39 15.02 -12.15 4.27
N ILE A 40 14.34 -11.01 4.43
CA ILE A 40 13.81 -10.55 5.72
C ILE A 40 12.71 -11.52 6.17
N PRO A 41 12.78 -12.06 7.40
CA PRO A 41 11.80 -13.04 7.89
C PRO A 41 10.35 -12.56 7.90
N TYR A 42 10.11 -11.27 8.13
CA TYR A 42 8.76 -10.71 8.12
C TYR A 42 8.70 -9.33 7.49
N VAL A 43 7.86 -9.19 6.48
CA VAL A 43 7.56 -7.93 5.79
C VAL A 43 6.06 -7.75 5.74
N ALA A 44 5.55 -6.57 6.07
CA ALA A 44 4.12 -6.28 5.96
C ALA A 44 3.84 -4.83 5.56
N THR A 45 2.71 -4.62 4.87
CA THR A 45 2.13 -3.30 4.62
C THR A 45 0.95 -3.06 5.55
N LEU A 46 0.81 -1.84 6.07
CA LEU A 46 -0.18 -1.49 7.09
C LEU A 46 -0.83 -0.14 6.77
N ALA A 47 -2.14 -0.02 7.06
CA ALA A 47 -2.86 1.25 6.95
C ALA A 47 -3.95 1.36 8.02
N LEU A 48 -4.37 2.60 8.31
CA LEU A 48 -5.43 2.92 9.26
C LEU A 48 -6.53 3.73 8.54
N GLY A 49 -7.49 3.04 7.94
CA GLY A 49 -8.59 3.66 7.20
C GLY A 49 -9.98 3.14 7.60
N SER A 50 -10.02 2.03 8.37
CA SER A 50 -11.29 1.42 8.82
C SER A 50 -11.05 0.45 9.98
N VAL A 51 -12.14 0.00 10.63
CA VAL A 51 -12.05 -0.98 11.72
C VAL A 51 -11.43 -2.33 11.27
N PRO A 52 -11.78 -2.90 10.09
CA PRO A 52 -11.09 -4.08 9.59
C PRO A 52 -9.59 -3.87 9.37
N MET A 53 -9.18 -2.70 8.82
CA MET A 53 -7.77 -2.36 8.63
C MET A 53 -7.02 -2.21 9.96
N LEU A 54 -7.69 -1.68 11.01
CA LEU A 54 -7.10 -1.62 12.36
C LEU A 54 -6.88 -3.02 12.95
N LYS A 55 -7.80 -3.97 12.72
CA LYS A 55 -7.62 -5.36 13.13
C LYS A 55 -6.43 -6.01 12.43
N ASP A 56 -6.33 -5.83 11.11
CA ASP A 56 -5.20 -6.29 10.30
C ASP A 56 -3.87 -5.67 10.77
N PHE A 57 -3.87 -4.37 11.03
CA PHE A 57 -2.71 -3.64 11.57
C PHE A 57 -2.22 -4.27 12.89
N ARG A 58 -3.12 -4.48 13.85
CA ARG A 58 -2.78 -5.07 15.15
C ARG A 58 -2.24 -6.49 15.00
N ALA A 59 -2.86 -7.33 14.19
CA ALA A 59 -2.41 -8.69 13.95
C ALA A 59 -0.97 -8.72 13.41
N LYS A 60 -0.65 -7.88 12.42
CA LYS A 60 0.69 -7.78 11.83
C LYS A 60 1.74 -7.26 12.79
N VAL A 61 1.41 -6.26 13.63
CA VAL A 61 2.33 -5.76 14.64
C VAL A 61 2.60 -6.83 15.71
N THR A 62 1.56 -7.55 16.15
CA THR A 62 1.73 -8.68 17.08
C THR A 62 2.62 -9.75 16.44
N ARG A 63 2.34 -10.17 15.21
CA ARG A 63 3.16 -11.14 14.51
C ARG A 63 4.62 -10.69 14.36
N ALA A 64 4.84 -9.42 13.99
CA ALA A 64 6.18 -8.85 13.90
C ALA A 64 6.95 -8.89 15.22
N ALA A 65 6.28 -8.77 16.36
CA ALA A 65 6.90 -8.86 17.68
C ALA A 65 7.36 -10.30 18.02
N GLU A 66 6.69 -11.31 17.48
CA GLU A 66 7.00 -12.72 17.70
C GLU A 66 8.13 -13.25 16.80
N VAL A 67 8.27 -12.71 15.59
CA VAL A 67 9.26 -13.18 14.62
C VAL A 67 10.67 -12.78 15.06
N GLN A 68 11.58 -13.73 15.05
CA GLN A 68 13.01 -13.49 15.31
C GLN A 68 13.70 -12.93 14.06
N GLY A 69 14.67 -12.04 14.26
CA GLY A 69 15.44 -11.42 13.19
C GLY A 69 14.91 -10.04 12.82
N PHE A 70 15.27 -9.54 11.63
CA PHE A 70 14.85 -8.23 11.16
C PHE A 70 13.41 -8.29 10.62
N ARG A 71 12.60 -7.30 10.94
CA ARG A 71 11.21 -7.15 10.47
C ARG A 71 11.04 -5.80 9.79
N PHE A 72 10.28 -5.77 8.71
CA PHE A 72 10.00 -4.54 7.98
C PHE A 72 8.50 -4.28 7.90
N LEU A 73 8.05 -3.18 8.49
CA LEU A 73 6.66 -2.74 8.46
C LEU A 73 6.54 -1.44 7.65
N HIS A 74 5.87 -1.51 6.50
CA HIS A 74 5.60 -0.37 5.64
C HIS A 74 4.23 0.21 5.94
N ILE A 75 4.20 1.31 6.68
CA ILE A 75 2.96 1.94 7.14
C ILE A 75 2.57 3.08 6.21
N LEU A 76 1.33 3.09 5.72
CA LEU A 76 0.76 4.20 4.98
C LEU A 76 0.48 5.36 5.93
N GLY A 77 1.18 6.46 5.74
CA GLY A 77 0.97 7.71 6.45
C GLY A 77 0.53 8.81 5.48
N PRO A 78 -0.77 9.05 5.26
CA PRO A 78 -1.23 10.16 4.45
C PRO A 78 -0.70 11.50 4.98
N CYS A 79 -0.27 12.38 4.08
CA CYS A 79 0.36 13.65 4.42
C CYS A 79 -0.49 14.82 3.87
N PRO A 80 -1.38 15.44 4.67
CA PRO A 80 -2.31 16.47 4.18
C PRO A 80 -1.63 17.59 3.39
N PRO A 81 -0.57 18.26 3.87
CA PRO A 81 0.05 19.35 3.12
C PRO A 81 0.77 18.85 1.86
N GLY A 82 1.41 17.69 1.91
CA GLY A 82 2.15 17.14 0.77
C GLY A 82 1.25 16.55 -0.31
N TRP A 83 0.09 16.02 0.06
CA TRP A 83 -0.87 15.43 -0.86
C TRP A 83 -2.02 16.37 -1.23
N ARG A 84 -2.08 17.54 -0.56
CA ARG A 84 -3.04 18.61 -0.82
C ARG A 84 -4.49 18.18 -0.63
N TYR A 85 -4.83 17.77 0.59
CA TYR A 85 -6.19 17.46 1.02
C TYR A 85 -6.43 18.00 2.46
N PRO A 86 -7.69 18.21 2.88
CA PRO A 86 -8.02 18.65 4.24
C PRO A 86 -7.61 17.63 5.30
N THR A 87 -7.08 18.08 6.45
CA THR A 87 -6.51 17.21 7.51
C THR A 87 -7.52 16.23 8.11
N ASP A 88 -8.78 16.59 8.16
CA ASP A 88 -9.90 15.76 8.64
C ASP A 88 -10.22 14.58 7.70
N GLN A 89 -9.72 14.60 6.46
CA GLN A 89 -9.90 13.52 5.48
C GLN A 89 -8.79 12.44 5.52
N SER A 90 -7.85 12.52 6.46
CA SER A 90 -6.69 11.60 6.49
C SER A 90 -7.09 10.12 6.59
N VAL A 91 -8.11 9.80 7.37
CA VAL A 91 -8.63 8.44 7.52
C VAL A 91 -9.30 7.97 6.22
N GLU A 92 -10.06 8.85 5.58
CA GLU A 92 -10.73 8.57 4.31
C GLU A 92 -9.73 8.34 3.18
N VAL A 93 -8.70 9.19 3.07
CA VAL A 93 -7.64 9.03 2.07
C VAL A 93 -6.87 7.71 2.28
N ALA A 94 -6.64 7.30 3.53
CA ALA A 94 -6.04 6.00 3.84
C ALA A 94 -6.96 4.84 3.43
N ARG A 95 -8.28 4.97 3.68
CA ARG A 95 -9.28 3.99 3.27
C ARG A 95 -9.32 3.83 1.75
N LEU A 96 -9.43 4.94 1.03
CA LEU A 96 -9.45 4.95 -0.43
C LEU A 96 -8.17 4.34 -1.04
N ALA A 97 -7.00 4.60 -0.46
CA ALA A 97 -5.75 3.99 -0.92
C ALA A 97 -5.77 2.45 -0.90
N VAL A 98 -6.38 1.87 0.15
CA VAL A 98 -6.48 0.42 0.29
C VAL A 98 -7.62 -0.15 -0.57
N GLU A 99 -8.79 0.47 -0.56
CA GLU A 99 -9.95 0.00 -1.31
C GLU A 99 -9.80 0.14 -2.82
N SER A 100 -9.02 1.13 -3.29
CA SER A 100 -8.62 1.24 -4.70
C SER A 100 -7.47 0.31 -5.09
N ARG A 101 -6.95 -0.51 -4.17
CA ARG A 101 -5.79 -1.38 -4.36
C ARG A 101 -4.48 -0.64 -4.67
N THR A 102 -4.46 0.70 -4.57
CA THR A 102 -3.24 1.51 -4.75
C THR A 102 -2.20 1.25 -3.66
N PHE A 103 -2.67 0.88 -2.46
CA PHE A 103 -1.86 0.43 -1.35
C PHE A 103 -2.39 -0.90 -0.80
N PRO A 104 -2.00 -2.04 -1.40
CA PRO A 104 -2.43 -3.36 -0.94
C PRO A 104 -1.96 -3.66 0.48
N LEU A 105 -2.82 -4.27 1.31
CA LEU A 105 -2.43 -4.80 2.60
C LEU A 105 -2.02 -6.27 2.44
N LEU A 106 -0.74 -6.53 2.69
CA LEU A 106 -0.12 -7.84 2.51
C LEU A 106 0.87 -8.10 3.64
N GLU A 107 1.26 -9.36 3.76
CA GLU A 107 2.41 -9.80 4.54
C GLU A 107 3.21 -10.86 3.76
N CYS A 108 4.50 -10.91 4.05
CA CYS A 108 5.40 -11.98 3.64
C CYS A 108 6.07 -12.51 4.91
N ASP A 109 5.68 -13.71 5.34
CA ASP A 109 6.16 -14.38 6.54
C ASP A 109 7.03 -15.56 6.12
N HIS A 110 8.35 -15.45 6.35
CA HIS A 110 9.34 -16.45 5.92
C HIS A 110 9.23 -16.85 4.44
N GLY A 111 8.97 -15.86 3.57
CA GLY A 111 8.81 -16.07 2.13
C GLY A 111 7.40 -16.43 1.66
N GLU A 112 6.47 -16.70 2.58
CA GLU A 112 5.06 -16.97 2.26
C GLU A 112 4.28 -15.66 2.15
N TRP A 113 3.73 -15.39 0.98
CA TRP A 113 2.95 -14.19 0.68
C TRP A 113 1.47 -14.37 0.95
N LYS A 114 0.86 -13.32 1.48
CA LYS A 114 -0.59 -13.27 1.72
C LYS A 114 -1.13 -11.85 1.56
N LEU A 115 -2.22 -11.71 0.79
CA LEU A 115 -3.07 -10.52 0.82
C LEU A 115 -4.01 -10.59 2.01
N THR A 116 -3.76 -9.79 3.03
CA THR A 116 -4.49 -9.86 4.31
C THR A 116 -5.81 -9.11 4.30
N PHE A 117 -5.97 -8.19 3.34
CA PHE A 117 -7.21 -7.44 3.14
C PHE A 117 -7.58 -7.42 1.66
N ARG A 118 -8.79 -7.89 1.35
CA ARG A 118 -9.36 -7.84 -0.01
C ARG A 118 -10.62 -6.99 0.02
N PRO A 119 -10.64 -5.83 -0.65
CA PRO A 119 -11.86 -5.04 -0.77
C PRO A 119 -12.98 -5.87 -1.40
N LYS A 120 -14.14 -5.95 -0.75
CA LYS A 120 -15.33 -6.62 -1.31
C LYS A 120 -15.86 -5.90 -2.54
N HIS A 121 -15.80 -4.58 -2.50
CA HIS A 121 -16.20 -3.67 -3.57
C HIS A 121 -15.03 -2.72 -3.81
N PRO A 122 -14.08 -3.08 -4.69
CA PRO A 122 -12.98 -2.19 -5.01
C PRO A 122 -13.49 -0.88 -5.59
N VAL A 123 -12.97 0.24 -5.12
CA VAL A 123 -13.27 1.54 -5.71
C VAL A 123 -12.29 1.84 -6.85
N PRO A 124 -12.70 2.58 -7.89
CA PRO A 124 -11.80 2.96 -8.96
C PRO A 124 -10.68 3.86 -8.42
N VAL A 125 -9.51 3.78 -9.04
CA VAL A 125 -8.33 4.59 -8.66
C VAL A 125 -8.62 6.09 -8.72
N SER A 126 -9.54 6.51 -9.59
CA SER A 126 -9.97 7.91 -9.74
C SER A 126 -10.51 8.51 -8.43
N GLU A 127 -11.16 7.74 -7.57
CA GLU A 127 -11.63 8.22 -6.27
C GLU A 127 -10.46 8.54 -5.34
N PHE A 128 -9.47 7.65 -5.25
CA PHE A 128 -8.27 7.89 -4.46
C PHE A 128 -7.45 9.07 -4.99
N LEU A 129 -7.29 9.20 -6.30
CA LEU A 129 -6.56 10.30 -6.92
C LEU A 129 -7.30 11.62 -6.77
N GLY A 130 -8.63 11.62 -7.00
CA GLY A 130 -9.49 12.80 -6.90
C GLY A 130 -9.57 13.39 -5.48
N ALA A 131 -9.37 12.57 -4.44
CA ALA A 131 -9.30 13.04 -3.07
C ALA A 131 -8.03 13.85 -2.75
N GLN A 132 -7.09 14.02 -3.71
CA GLN A 132 -5.79 14.61 -3.48
C GLN A 132 -5.43 15.64 -4.55
N GLY A 133 -5.25 16.90 -4.19
CA GLY A 133 -4.93 17.97 -5.12
C GLY A 133 -3.61 17.80 -5.89
N ARG A 134 -2.71 16.92 -5.45
CA ARG A 134 -1.46 16.61 -6.17
C ARG A 134 -1.67 15.86 -7.49
N PHE A 135 -2.89 15.38 -7.77
CA PHE A 135 -3.27 14.70 -9.01
C PHE A 135 -4.27 15.49 -9.86
N GLY A 136 -4.68 16.68 -9.43
CA GLY A 136 -5.72 17.46 -10.10
C GLY A 136 -5.43 17.90 -11.54
N HIS A 137 -4.23 17.63 -12.05
CA HIS A 137 -3.80 17.92 -13.43
C HIS A 137 -3.91 16.70 -14.36
N LEU A 138 -4.21 15.52 -13.84
CA LEU A 138 -4.24 14.31 -14.64
C LEU A 138 -5.44 14.30 -15.59
N SER A 139 -5.19 13.90 -16.82
CA SER A 139 -6.22 13.59 -17.81
C SER A 139 -6.89 12.24 -17.53
N ALA A 140 -8.06 12.02 -18.11
CA ALA A 140 -8.75 10.74 -17.97
C ALA A 140 -7.90 9.55 -18.50
N ALA A 141 -7.16 9.73 -19.58
CA ALA A 141 -6.29 8.70 -20.14
C ALA A 141 -5.11 8.34 -19.20
N GLU A 142 -4.55 9.32 -18.50
CA GLU A 142 -3.50 9.07 -17.50
C GLU A 142 -4.05 8.33 -16.28
N ILE A 143 -5.27 8.67 -15.83
CA ILE A 143 -5.96 7.96 -14.74
C ILE A 143 -6.23 6.51 -15.13
N GLU A 144 -6.67 6.26 -16.35
CA GLU A 144 -6.90 4.89 -16.88
C GLU A 144 -5.60 4.08 -16.95
N THR A 145 -4.49 4.72 -17.36
CA THR A 145 -3.16 4.10 -17.33
C THR A 145 -2.76 3.72 -15.91
N ILE A 146 -2.98 4.60 -14.93
CA ILE A 146 -2.70 4.32 -13.51
C ILE A 146 -3.59 3.16 -13.01
N GLN A 147 -4.88 3.13 -13.39
CA GLN A 147 -5.78 2.02 -13.06
C GLN A 147 -5.22 0.69 -13.56
N SER A 148 -4.82 0.63 -14.83
CA SER A 148 -4.25 -0.58 -15.42
C SER A 148 -3.00 -1.05 -14.70
N HIS A 149 -2.12 -0.13 -14.27
CA HIS A 149 -0.94 -0.48 -13.49
C HIS A 149 -1.29 -1.01 -12.09
N VAL A 150 -2.31 -0.43 -11.44
CA VAL A 150 -2.79 -0.90 -10.13
C VAL A 150 -3.37 -2.30 -10.23
N ASP A 151 -4.18 -2.56 -11.26
CA ASP A 151 -4.78 -3.88 -11.49
C ASP A 151 -3.72 -4.94 -11.79
N ALA A 152 -2.77 -4.65 -12.69
CA ALA A 152 -1.64 -5.55 -12.98
C ALA A 152 -0.78 -5.84 -11.73
N HIS A 153 -0.55 -4.84 -10.88
CA HIS A 153 0.17 -5.04 -9.63
C HIS A 153 -0.62 -5.90 -8.64
N TRP A 154 -1.93 -5.71 -8.55
CA TRP A 154 -2.79 -6.53 -7.71
C TRP A 154 -2.80 -8.00 -8.16
N ASP A 155 -2.92 -8.24 -9.46
CA ASP A 155 -2.90 -9.59 -10.02
C ASP A 155 -1.57 -10.29 -9.78
N LEU A 156 -0.47 -9.56 -9.91
CA LEU A 156 0.86 -10.07 -9.55
C LEU A 156 0.94 -10.48 -8.07
N LEU A 157 0.43 -9.64 -7.16
CA LEU A 157 0.43 -9.97 -5.72
C LEU A 157 -0.47 -11.15 -5.40
N ALA A 158 -1.62 -11.26 -6.06
CA ALA A 158 -2.52 -12.41 -5.92
C ALA A 158 -1.88 -13.71 -6.42
N ALA A 159 -1.08 -13.63 -7.50
CA ALA A 159 -0.34 -14.78 -8.02
C ALA A 159 0.84 -15.21 -7.14
N LEU A 160 1.37 -14.31 -6.29
CA LEU A 160 2.43 -14.62 -5.34
C LEU A 160 1.92 -15.29 -4.07
N GLU A 161 0.61 -15.30 -3.82
CA GLU A 161 0.08 -15.94 -2.61
C GLU A 161 0.44 -17.42 -2.57
N SER A 162 0.97 -17.85 -1.44
CA SER A 162 1.34 -19.24 -1.22
C SER A 162 0.09 -20.11 -1.09
N PRO A 163 -0.01 -21.25 -1.79
CA PRO A 163 -1.10 -22.20 -1.61
C PRO A 163 -1.16 -22.66 -0.15
N GLY A 164 -2.27 -22.42 0.54
CA GLY A 164 -2.45 -22.78 1.95
C GLY A 164 -2.40 -21.63 2.96
N SER A 165 -2.24 -20.39 2.53
CA SER A 165 -2.30 -19.18 3.38
C SER A 165 -3.71 -18.83 3.89
N SER A 166 -4.75 -19.62 3.58
CA SER A 166 -6.08 -19.43 4.15
C SER A 166 -6.14 -20.06 5.54
N ALA A 167 -6.25 -19.23 6.56
CA ALA A 167 -6.75 -19.47 7.92
C ALA A 167 -6.83 -20.95 8.36
N ASP A 168 -5.73 -21.57 8.79
CA ASP A 168 -5.70 -22.56 9.86
C ASP A 168 -4.24 -22.99 10.11
N ARG A 169 -3.52 -22.25 10.94
CA ARG A 169 -2.36 -22.82 11.64
C ARG A 169 -2.68 -22.83 13.13
N PRO A 170 -2.79 -24.02 13.76
CA PRO A 170 -2.76 -24.08 15.22
C PRO A 170 -1.41 -23.56 15.70
N ALA A 171 -1.44 -22.80 16.81
CA ALA A 171 -0.23 -22.35 17.49
C ALA A 171 0.64 -23.59 17.80
N THR A 172 1.73 -23.74 17.05
CA THR A 172 2.74 -24.76 17.39
C THR A 172 3.41 -24.35 18.67
N ALA A 173 3.12 -25.11 19.72
CA ALA A 173 3.85 -25.08 20.99
C ALA A 173 5.33 -25.27 20.69
N GLN A 174 6.14 -24.29 21.09
CA GLN A 174 7.58 -24.43 21.09
C GLN A 174 8.00 -25.15 22.36
N ALA A 175 8.68 -26.28 22.18
CA ALA A 175 9.49 -26.91 23.20
C ALA A 175 10.81 -26.16 23.36
#